data_8cb94a51d14f359a9b8b550316a7d559
#
_entry.id   8cb94a51d14f359a9b8b550316a7d559
#
_cell.length_a   1.000
_cell.length_b   1.000
_cell.length_c   1.000
_cell.angle_alpha   90.00
_cell.angle_beta   90.00
_cell.angle_gamma   90.00
#
_symmetry.space_group_name_H-M   'P 1'
#
loop_
_entity.id
_entity.type
_entity.pdbx_description
1 polymer ?
#
loop_
_entity_poly.entity_id
_entity_poly.type
_entity_poly.pdbx_seq_one_letter_code
_entity_poly.pdbx_strand_id
1 'polypeptide(L)'
;TDKKMRFVPFFGSSEWLRFDSMHPAVLAEKYDRSYRPYFLGQRGAASFNQYFGMQQMSSELEGQTAVYVVSPQWFTKTGYDASAFQQYFNSDQLTAYLSQQQGDAAAQYAAQRLLQLYPDVAMAESVQKLSEGKKLSSFEERHIEMMAHLNERQDAFFSNFAALNNENYDQRILPYMADLPDTFSYQALEEIATAEAKKKTSNNQFGIDNQFYKTRLAGKVAKLRGFQTKQSYEKSPEYNDLQLVLDQFAKSKTNVIFIIPPVNSKWMEYTGLSPEMYQRTVAKIRYQLESQGFTNIADFSKDGDKPYFMQDTIHMGWNGWLAFDKAVDPFVANPQPAPNYQINDRFFTKEWSQYTGKPEEFK
;
A
#
# COMPACT_ATOMS: atom_id res chain seq x y z
N THR A 1 -2.90 -9.19 -33.60
CA THR A 1 -3.96 -8.96 -32.58
C THR A 1 -3.33 -8.13 -31.49
N ASP A 2 -3.66 -6.84 -31.45
CA ASP A 2 -3.26 -5.96 -30.35
C ASP A 2 -3.75 -6.55 -29.05
N LYS A 3 -2.84 -7.09 -28.25
CA LYS A 3 -3.14 -7.46 -26.86
C LYS A 3 -3.46 -6.16 -26.12
N LYS A 4 -4.74 -5.95 -25.78
CA LYS A 4 -5.13 -4.81 -24.96
C LYS A 4 -4.32 -4.87 -23.67
N MET A 5 -3.41 -3.92 -23.48
CA MET A 5 -2.56 -3.82 -22.28
C MET A 5 -3.45 -3.68 -21.05
N ARG A 6 -3.23 -4.56 -20.06
CA ARG A 6 -3.95 -4.52 -18.80
C ARG A 6 -3.14 -3.75 -17.75
N PHE A 7 -3.72 -2.70 -17.21
CA PHE A 7 -3.18 -2.01 -16.04
C PHE A 7 -3.68 -2.69 -14.78
N VAL A 8 -2.76 -2.95 -13.84
CA VAL A 8 -3.06 -3.60 -12.57
C VAL A 8 -2.71 -2.65 -11.45
N PRO A 9 -3.65 -2.32 -10.53
CA PRO A 9 -3.38 -1.42 -9.43
C PRO A 9 -2.44 -2.07 -8.40
N PHE A 10 -1.37 -1.35 -8.08
CA PHE A 10 -0.39 -1.68 -7.05
C PHE A 10 -0.50 -0.64 -5.95
N PHE A 11 -1.26 -0.97 -4.92
CA PHE A 11 -1.46 -0.11 -3.76
C PHE A 11 -0.31 -0.21 -2.78
N GLY A 12 0.08 0.91 -2.20
CA GLY A 12 1.15 0.99 -1.23
C GLY A 12 1.41 2.41 -0.76
N SER A 13 2.65 2.73 -0.48
CA SER A 13 3.10 4.05 -0.02
C SER A 13 4.35 4.50 -0.79
N SER A 14 5.45 4.75 -0.10
CA SER A 14 6.69 5.24 -0.69
C SER A 14 7.60 4.16 -1.30
N GLU A 15 7.27 2.90 -1.16
CA GLU A 15 8.04 1.78 -1.75
C GLU A 15 8.14 1.89 -3.26
N TRP A 16 7.09 2.33 -3.93
CA TRP A 16 7.07 2.49 -5.39
C TRP A 16 8.02 3.57 -5.92
N LEU A 17 8.58 4.39 -5.04
CA LEU A 17 9.57 5.40 -5.38
C LEU A 17 11.02 4.87 -5.31
N ARG A 18 11.22 3.59 -4.98
CA ARG A 18 12.53 2.94 -4.82
C ARG A 18 12.93 2.22 -6.09
N PHE A 19 13.32 3.01 -7.10
CA PHE A 19 13.72 2.51 -8.40
C PHE A 19 15.15 1.95 -8.38
N ASP A 20 15.30 0.76 -8.95
CA ASP A 20 16.53 0.13 -9.39
C ASP A 20 16.21 -0.77 -10.60
N SER A 21 17.22 -1.51 -11.10
CA SER A 21 17.05 -2.36 -12.28
C SER A 21 15.99 -3.46 -12.11
N MET A 22 15.65 -3.83 -10.88
CA MET A 22 14.67 -4.89 -10.57
C MET A 22 13.30 -4.36 -10.18
N HIS A 23 13.07 -3.04 -10.29
CA HIS A 23 11.78 -2.47 -9.96
C HIS A 23 10.65 -3.07 -10.82
N PRO A 24 9.46 -3.35 -10.27
CA PRO A 24 8.37 -4.02 -10.99
C PRO A 24 7.98 -3.36 -12.32
N ALA A 25 8.05 -2.01 -12.40
CA ALA A 25 7.79 -1.30 -13.66
C ALA A 25 8.86 -1.60 -14.73
N VAL A 26 10.12 -1.70 -14.32
CA VAL A 26 11.23 -1.98 -15.22
C VAL A 26 11.12 -3.40 -15.78
N LEU A 27 10.86 -4.39 -14.91
CA LEU A 27 10.72 -5.78 -15.33
C LEU A 27 9.48 -5.99 -16.23
N ALA A 28 8.36 -5.39 -15.88
CA ALA A 28 7.14 -5.51 -16.68
C ALA A 28 7.31 -4.91 -18.09
N GLU A 29 8.02 -3.80 -18.21
CA GLU A 29 8.28 -3.15 -19.49
C GLU A 29 9.35 -3.90 -20.30
N LYS A 30 10.50 -4.20 -19.69
CA LYS A 30 11.62 -4.90 -20.39
C LYS A 30 11.20 -6.23 -20.98
N TYR A 31 10.39 -7.00 -20.27
CA TYR A 31 9.99 -8.35 -20.66
C TYR A 31 8.60 -8.46 -21.26
N ASP A 32 8.04 -7.31 -21.69
CA ASP A 32 6.73 -7.21 -22.36
C ASP A 32 5.65 -8.10 -21.71
N ARG A 33 5.50 -7.94 -20.39
CA ARG A 33 4.51 -8.71 -19.62
C ARG A 33 3.10 -8.36 -20.06
N SER A 34 2.16 -9.28 -19.85
CA SER A 34 0.74 -9.11 -20.19
C SER A 34 0.02 -8.00 -19.41
N TYR A 35 0.72 -7.35 -18.49
CA TYR A 35 0.22 -6.27 -17.65
C TYR A 35 1.27 -5.18 -17.44
N ARG A 36 0.79 -4.00 -17.03
CA ARG A 36 1.64 -2.92 -16.48
C ARG A 36 1.17 -2.57 -15.08
N PRO A 37 2.08 -2.46 -14.11
CA PRO A 37 1.76 -1.94 -12.78
C PRO A 37 1.25 -0.50 -12.86
N TYR A 38 0.14 -0.21 -12.20
CA TYR A 38 -0.34 1.13 -11.96
C TYR A 38 -0.17 1.46 -10.48
N PHE A 39 0.85 2.24 -10.17
CA PHE A 39 1.26 2.50 -8.79
C PHE A 39 0.38 3.53 -8.12
N LEU A 40 -0.27 3.12 -7.05
CA LEU A 40 -1.16 3.91 -6.21
C LEU A 40 -0.56 3.99 -4.80
N GLY A 41 0.44 4.82 -4.66
CA GLY A 41 1.13 5.01 -3.40
C GLY A 41 1.93 6.31 -3.39
N GLN A 42 1.79 7.04 -2.30
CA GLN A 42 2.49 8.29 -2.07
C GLN A 42 3.18 8.22 -0.71
N ARG A 43 4.24 9.01 -0.56
CA ARG A 43 5.01 9.05 0.68
C ARG A 43 4.14 9.35 1.89
N GLY A 44 4.12 8.44 2.84
CA GLY A 44 3.32 8.56 4.06
C GLY A 44 1.86 8.14 3.90
N ALA A 45 1.43 7.64 2.73
CA ALA A 45 0.10 7.04 2.59
C ALA A 45 0.00 5.73 3.40
N ALA A 46 -1.21 5.43 3.89
CA ALA A 46 -1.55 4.21 4.60
C ALA A 46 -2.97 3.77 4.21
N SER A 47 -3.54 2.78 4.88
CA SER A 47 -4.79 2.13 4.47
C SER A 47 -5.95 3.11 4.30
N PHE A 48 -6.07 4.11 5.15
CA PHE A 48 -7.18 5.06 5.07
C PHE A 48 -7.18 5.91 3.78
N ASN A 49 -5.99 6.37 3.32
CA ASN A 49 -5.89 7.01 2.00
C ASN A 49 -6.19 6.05 0.87
N GLN A 50 -5.68 4.82 0.95
CA GLN A 50 -5.91 3.81 -0.08
C GLN A 50 -7.40 3.53 -0.23
N TYR A 51 -8.12 3.41 0.89
CA TYR A 51 -9.57 3.22 0.88
C TYR A 51 -10.30 4.32 0.10
N PHE A 52 -9.98 5.59 0.35
CA PHE A 52 -10.60 6.69 -0.39
C PHE A 52 -10.20 6.72 -1.88
N GLY A 53 -8.97 6.37 -2.20
CA GLY A 53 -8.56 6.16 -3.59
C GLY A 53 -9.34 5.05 -4.28
N MET A 54 -9.62 3.94 -3.58
CA MET A 54 -10.41 2.82 -4.09
C MET A 54 -11.87 3.22 -4.36
N GLN A 55 -12.44 4.20 -3.64
CA GLN A 55 -13.79 4.69 -3.92
C GLN A 55 -13.89 5.32 -5.31
N GLN A 56 -12.88 6.08 -5.74
CA GLN A 56 -12.87 6.70 -7.07
C GLN A 56 -12.73 5.68 -8.21
N MET A 57 -12.11 4.53 -7.94
CA MET A 57 -11.83 3.50 -8.95
C MET A 57 -12.57 2.18 -8.67
N SER A 58 -13.71 2.25 -8.03
CA SER A 58 -14.46 1.05 -7.63
C SER A 58 -14.90 0.19 -8.82
N SER A 59 -15.29 0.80 -9.93
CA SER A 59 -15.64 0.12 -11.19
C SER A 59 -14.44 -0.60 -11.83
N GLU A 60 -13.25 0.01 -11.76
CA GLU A 60 -12.01 -0.55 -12.29
C GLU A 60 -11.47 -1.69 -11.43
N LEU A 61 -11.91 -1.78 -10.18
CA LEU A 61 -11.54 -2.88 -9.28
C LEU A 61 -12.44 -4.09 -9.42
N GLU A 62 -13.66 -3.95 -9.94
CA GLU A 62 -14.66 -5.02 -9.95
C GLU A 62 -14.18 -6.26 -10.73
N GLY A 63 -14.03 -7.37 -10.03
CA GLY A 63 -13.58 -8.66 -10.57
C GLY A 63 -12.13 -8.66 -11.08
N GLN A 64 -11.34 -7.63 -10.80
CA GLN A 64 -9.97 -7.49 -11.25
C GLN A 64 -8.96 -8.10 -10.27
N THR A 65 -7.68 -7.95 -10.59
CA THR A 65 -6.55 -8.36 -9.75
C THR A 65 -5.85 -7.10 -9.25
N ALA A 66 -5.40 -7.11 -7.99
CA ALA A 66 -4.64 -6.04 -7.38
C ALA A 66 -3.47 -6.57 -6.55
N VAL A 67 -2.48 -5.70 -6.34
CA VAL A 67 -1.38 -5.90 -5.39
C VAL A 67 -1.52 -4.88 -4.28
N TYR A 68 -1.39 -5.30 -3.02
CA TYR A 68 -1.49 -4.41 -1.88
C TYR A 68 -0.32 -4.62 -0.92
N VAL A 69 0.50 -3.60 -0.74
CA VAL A 69 1.55 -3.60 0.29
C VAL A 69 0.93 -3.20 1.61
N VAL A 70 1.07 -4.03 2.63
CA VAL A 70 0.71 -3.71 4.00
C VAL A 70 1.97 -3.69 4.86
N SER A 71 2.46 -2.49 5.15
CA SER A 71 3.68 -2.34 5.95
C SER A 71 3.36 -2.32 7.44
N PRO A 72 3.96 -3.23 8.25
CA PRO A 72 3.77 -3.21 9.71
C PRO A 72 4.12 -1.87 10.36
N GLN A 73 4.97 -1.06 9.74
CA GLN A 73 5.36 0.25 10.24
C GLN A 73 4.26 1.32 10.17
N TRP A 74 3.19 1.09 9.41
CA TRP A 74 2.01 1.98 9.41
C TRP A 74 1.22 1.87 10.71
N PHE A 75 1.35 0.75 11.44
CA PHE A 75 0.57 0.42 12.64
C PHE A 75 1.10 1.14 13.90
N THR A 76 1.38 2.43 13.78
CA THR A 76 1.80 3.24 14.92
C THR A 76 0.66 3.43 15.91
N LYS A 77 0.98 3.75 17.17
CA LYS A 77 -0.01 3.94 18.23
C LYS A 77 -1.07 5.00 17.89
N THR A 78 -0.69 6.03 17.19
CA THR A 78 -1.59 7.12 16.76
C THR A 78 -2.27 6.83 15.42
N GLY A 79 -1.80 5.81 14.70
CA GLY A 79 -2.24 5.51 13.34
C GLY A 79 -1.77 6.55 12.34
N TYR A 80 -2.62 6.81 11.34
CA TYR A 80 -2.31 7.69 10.24
C TYR A 80 -2.23 9.17 10.69
N ASP A 81 -1.24 9.89 10.17
CA ASP A 81 -1.06 11.32 10.45
C ASP A 81 -2.10 12.17 9.73
N ALA A 82 -2.78 13.05 10.49
CA ALA A 82 -3.86 13.88 9.96
C ALA A 82 -3.39 14.84 8.86
N SER A 83 -2.19 15.41 8.99
CA SER A 83 -1.65 16.33 7.98
C SER A 83 -1.32 15.59 6.68
N ALA A 84 -0.75 14.38 6.78
CA ALA A 84 -0.49 13.54 5.63
C ALA A 84 -1.80 13.11 4.94
N PHE A 85 -2.83 12.77 5.72
CA PHE A 85 -4.14 12.44 5.18
C PHE A 85 -4.73 13.63 4.39
N GLN A 86 -4.81 14.80 5.00
CA GLN A 86 -5.40 16.00 4.39
C GLN A 86 -4.64 16.45 3.12
N GLN A 87 -3.34 16.15 3.03
CA GLN A 87 -2.55 16.47 1.84
C GLN A 87 -2.97 15.67 0.59
N TYR A 88 -3.43 14.44 0.79
CA TYR A 88 -3.74 13.51 -0.30
C TYR A 88 -5.23 13.28 -0.51
N PHE A 89 -6.04 13.69 0.44
CA PHE A 89 -7.50 13.59 0.37
C PHE A 89 -8.08 14.76 -0.42
N ASN A 90 -9.04 14.47 -1.30
CA ASN A 90 -9.67 15.48 -2.16
C ASN A 90 -11.20 15.35 -2.21
N SER A 91 -11.85 16.34 -2.82
CA SER A 91 -13.32 16.40 -2.93
C SER A 91 -13.91 15.25 -3.73
N ASP A 92 -13.17 14.75 -4.74
CA ASP A 92 -13.66 13.69 -5.62
C ASP A 92 -13.72 12.35 -4.88
N GLN A 93 -12.70 12.09 -4.06
CA GLN A 93 -12.69 10.95 -3.15
C GLN A 93 -13.84 11.00 -2.14
N LEU A 94 -14.10 12.18 -1.56
CA LEU A 94 -15.23 12.37 -0.66
C LEU A 94 -16.55 12.10 -1.36
N THR A 95 -16.75 12.68 -2.53
CA THR A 95 -17.98 12.54 -3.29
C THR A 95 -18.21 11.09 -3.73
N ALA A 96 -17.15 10.40 -4.21
CA ALA A 96 -17.21 8.99 -4.56
C ALA A 96 -17.57 8.13 -3.34
N TYR A 97 -16.95 8.40 -2.18
CA TYR A 97 -17.29 7.74 -0.93
C TYR A 97 -18.76 7.96 -0.56
N LEU A 98 -19.24 9.19 -0.53
CA LEU A 98 -20.63 9.51 -0.13
C LEU A 98 -21.67 8.93 -1.09
N SER A 99 -21.38 8.88 -2.39
CA SER A 99 -22.31 8.33 -3.40
C SER A 99 -22.46 6.81 -3.35
N GLN A 100 -21.46 6.09 -2.81
CA GLN A 100 -21.43 4.62 -2.77
C GLN A 100 -21.87 4.04 -1.42
N GLN A 101 -22.25 4.87 -0.45
CA GLN A 101 -22.52 4.40 0.90
C GLN A 101 -23.78 3.57 1.04
N GLN A 102 -23.67 2.44 1.72
CA GLN A 102 -24.77 1.52 2.03
C GLN A 102 -25.22 1.61 3.50
N GLY A 103 -24.57 2.45 4.32
CA GLY A 103 -24.86 2.62 5.74
C GLY A 103 -24.47 1.42 6.60
N ASP A 104 -23.52 0.63 6.13
CA ASP A 104 -22.94 -0.52 6.83
C ASP A 104 -21.86 -0.13 7.84
N ALA A 105 -21.29 -1.12 8.52
CA ALA A 105 -20.25 -0.89 9.54
C ALA A 105 -19.00 -0.19 8.96
N ALA A 106 -18.62 -0.52 7.72
CA ALA A 106 -17.51 0.12 7.03
C ALA A 106 -17.79 1.60 6.78
N ALA A 107 -18.98 1.93 6.26
CA ALA A 107 -19.40 3.31 6.03
C ALA A 107 -19.39 4.14 7.32
N GLN A 108 -19.93 3.57 8.39
CA GLN A 108 -19.97 4.23 9.69
C GLN A 108 -18.58 4.47 10.26
N TYR A 109 -17.70 3.45 10.23
CA TYR A 109 -16.34 3.59 10.70
C TYR A 109 -15.55 4.62 9.87
N ALA A 110 -15.65 4.56 8.53
CA ALA A 110 -14.96 5.49 7.65
C ALA A 110 -15.38 6.95 7.92
N ALA A 111 -16.67 7.21 8.14
CA ALA A 111 -17.18 8.54 8.49
C ALA A 111 -16.64 9.02 9.85
N GLN A 112 -16.65 8.17 10.87
CA GLN A 112 -16.08 8.50 12.19
C GLN A 112 -14.58 8.82 12.09
N ARG A 113 -13.84 8.01 11.36
CA ARG A 113 -12.41 8.17 11.16
C ARG A 113 -12.07 9.42 10.35
N LEU A 114 -12.86 9.72 9.33
CA LEU A 114 -12.72 10.94 8.51
C LEU A 114 -12.86 12.19 9.37
N LEU A 115 -13.89 12.27 10.21
CA LEU A 115 -14.10 13.42 11.11
C LEU A 115 -12.99 13.55 12.17
N GLN A 116 -12.35 12.45 12.59
CA GLN A 116 -11.20 12.51 13.49
C GLN A 116 -9.96 13.11 12.80
N LEU A 117 -9.71 12.78 11.55
CA LEU A 117 -8.53 13.22 10.80
C LEU A 117 -8.74 14.56 10.08
N TYR A 118 -10.00 14.89 9.75
CA TYR A 118 -10.36 16.09 9.03
C TYR A 118 -11.72 16.62 9.51
N PRO A 119 -11.78 17.27 10.69
CA PRO A 119 -13.05 17.75 11.25
C PRO A 119 -13.81 18.75 10.36
N ASP A 120 -13.06 19.58 9.63
CA ASP A 120 -13.62 20.64 8.75
C ASP A 120 -13.76 20.14 7.29
N VAL A 121 -13.93 18.83 7.09
CA VAL A 121 -14.15 18.26 5.75
C VAL A 121 -15.40 18.84 5.09
N ALA A 122 -15.36 19.00 3.78
CA ALA A 122 -16.55 19.40 3.02
C ALA A 122 -17.72 18.43 3.29
N MET A 123 -18.96 18.90 3.25
CA MET A 123 -20.15 18.09 3.57
C MET A 123 -20.08 17.38 4.95
N ALA A 124 -19.45 18.02 5.94
CA ALA A 124 -19.28 17.45 7.28
C ALA A 124 -20.60 17.00 7.93
N GLU A 125 -21.72 17.67 7.66
CA GLU A 125 -23.03 17.26 8.18
C GLU A 125 -23.48 15.90 7.64
N SER A 126 -23.27 15.64 6.35
CA SER A 126 -23.56 14.33 5.74
C SER A 126 -22.64 13.25 6.29
N VAL A 127 -21.35 13.57 6.45
CA VAL A 127 -20.37 12.65 7.07
C VAL A 127 -20.75 12.36 8.52
N GLN A 128 -21.20 13.38 9.28
CA GLN A 128 -21.67 13.22 10.67
C GLN A 128 -22.87 12.26 10.76
N LYS A 129 -23.86 12.40 9.85
CA LYS A 129 -25.01 11.48 9.80
C LYS A 129 -24.56 10.03 9.60
N LEU A 130 -23.66 9.79 8.62
CA LEU A 130 -23.12 8.45 8.38
C LEU A 130 -22.34 7.93 9.59
N SER A 131 -21.58 8.77 10.28
CA SER A 131 -20.84 8.38 11.48
C SER A 131 -21.74 7.91 12.63
N GLU A 132 -22.98 8.38 12.66
CA GLU A 132 -24.03 8.02 13.61
C GLU A 132 -24.90 6.85 13.13
N GLY A 133 -24.57 6.25 11.98
CA GLY A 133 -25.37 5.19 11.36
C GLY A 133 -26.70 5.66 10.77
N LYS A 134 -26.84 6.95 10.53
CA LYS A 134 -28.04 7.54 9.92
C LYS A 134 -27.92 7.56 8.41
N LYS A 135 -29.04 7.45 7.71
CA LYS A 135 -29.11 7.58 6.26
C LYS A 135 -29.07 9.05 5.83
N LEU A 136 -28.54 9.30 4.66
CA LEU A 136 -28.64 10.59 3.99
C LEU A 136 -30.07 10.85 3.54
N SER A 137 -30.48 12.11 3.49
CA SER A 137 -31.76 12.51 2.92
C SER A 137 -31.68 12.51 1.39
N SER A 138 -32.82 12.37 0.71
CA SER A 138 -32.89 12.43 -0.75
C SER A 138 -32.39 13.76 -1.35
N PHE A 139 -32.35 14.83 -0.55
CA PHE A 139 -31.76 16.11 -0.96
C PHE A 139 -30.23 16.01 -0.94
N GLU A 140 -29.65 15.44 0.12
CA GLU A 140 -28.20 15.22 0.22
C GLU A 140 -27.71 14.26 -0.87
N GLU A 141 -28.40 13.14 -1.09
CA GLU A 141 -28.10 12.18 -2.15
C GLU A 141 -28.06 12.87 -3.53
N ARG A 142 -29.07 13.65 -3.88
CA ARG A 142 -29.09 14.40 -5.15
C ARG A 142 -27.98 15.44 -5.26
N HIS A 143 -27.63 16.09 -4.15
CA HIS A 143 -26.52 17.05 -4.14
C HIS A 143 -25.18 16.35 -4.38
N ILE A 144 -24.96 15.21 -3.74
CA ILE A 144 -23.76 14.38 -3.90
C ILE A 144 -23.66 13.86 -5.34
N GLU A 145 -24.75 13.33 -5.92
CA GLU A 145 -24.79 12.90 -7.32
C GLU A 145 -24.45 14.04 -8.29
N MET A 146 -24.98 15.22 -8.06
CA MET A 146 -24.66 16.40 -8.89
C MET A 146 -23.16 16.73 -8.82
N MET A 147 -22.56 16.69 -7.62
CA MET A 147 -21.13 16.94 -7.43
C MET A 147 -20.28 15.84 -8.09
N ALA A 148 -20.68 14.57 -8.01
CA ALA A 148 -20.00 13.48 -8.68
C ALA A 148 -19.92 13.69 -10.20
N HIS A 149 -21.04 14.04 -10.83
CA HIS A 149 -21.09 14.33 -12.27
C HIS A 149 -20.24 15.55 -12.69
N LEU A 150 -20.12 16.54 -11.81
CA LEU A 150 -19.26 17.71 -12.09
C LEU A 150 -17.79 17.32 -12.04
N ASN A 151 -17.41 16.48 -11.07
CA ASN A 151 -16.05 16.00 -10.88
C ASN A 151 -15.61 15.09 -12.06
N GLU A 152 -16.43 14.13 -12.49
CA GLU A 152 -16.17 13.28 -13.65
C GLU A 152 -15.86 14.09 -14.92
N ARG A 153 -16.56 15.21 -15.15
CA ARG A 153 -16.29 16.10 -16.28
C ARG A 153 -14.95 16.82 -16.19
N GLN A 154 -14.55 17.20 -14.99
CA GLN A 154 -13.25 17.83 -14.74
C GLN A 154 -12.11 16.83 -14.92
N ASP A 155 -12.22 15.62 -14.41
CA ASP A 155 -11.22 14.57 -14.56
C ASP A 155 -11.01 14.18 -16.03
N ALA A 156 -12.08 14.05 -16.81
CA ALA A 156 -12.00 13.80 -18.25
C ALA A 156 -11.29 14.94 -18.99
N PHE A 157 -11.45 16.18 -18.54
CA PHE A 157 -10.76 17.34 -19.13
C PHE A 157 -9.26 17.31 -18.78
N PHE A 158 -8.90 17.05 -17.52
CA PHE A 158 -7.50 17.03 -17.08
C PHE A 158 -6.72 15.81 -17.55
N SER A 159 -7.35 14.65 -17.71
CA SER A 159 -6.71 13.43 -18.21
C SER A 159 -6.18 13.58 -19.64
N ASN A 160 -6.85 14.39 -20.46
CA ASN A 160 -6.39 14.71 -21.82
C ASN A 160 -5.10 15.55 -21.85
N PHE A 161 -4.79 16.29 -20.78
CA PHE A 161 -3.54 17.05 -20.64
C PHE A 161 -2.41 16.25 -19.98
N ALA A 162 -2.73 15.31 -19.10
CA ALA A 162 -1.75 14.48 -18.39
C ALA A 162 -1.12 13.39 -19.28
N ALA A 163 -1.79 13.02 -20.39
CA ALA A 163 -1.34 11.96 -21.29
C ALA A 163 -0.05 12.26 -22.09
N LEU A 164 0.53 13.44 -21.94
CA LEU A 164 1.69 13.89 -22.72
C LEU A 164 3.02 13.90 -21.96
N ASN A 165 3.07 13.47 -20.70
CA ASN A 165 4.31 13.56 -19.92
C ASN A 165 4.92 12.17 -19.64
N ASN A 166 5.85 11.75 -20.49
CA ASN A 166 6.61 10.49 -20.36
C ASN A 166 7.87 10.61 -19.47
N GLU A 167 8.02 11.69 -18.68
CA GLU A 167 9.24 11.91 -17.88
C GLU A 167 9.58 10.72 -16.95
N ASN A 168 8.58 10.09 -16.35
CA ASN A 168 8.81 8.94 -15.49
C ASN A 168 9.34 7.73 -16.29
N TYR A 169 8.84 7.51 -17.50
CA TYR A 169 9.31 6.43 -18.36
C TYR A 169 10.76 6.69 -18.80
N ASP A 170 11.03 7.88 -19.34
CA ASP A 170 12.34 8.23 -19.89
C ASP A 170 13.43 8.35 -18.81
N GLN A 171 13.08 8.83 -17.63
CA GLN A 171 14.05 9.08 -16.55
C GLN A 171 14.20 7.93 -15.56
N ARG A 172 13.17 7.09 -15.37
CA ARG A 172 13.15 6.08 -14.31
C ARG A 172 13.02 4.63 -14.79
N ILE A 173 12.49 4.40 -15.98
CA ILE A 173 12.32 3.02 -16.49
C ILE A 173 13.35 2.73 -17.57
N LEU A 174 13.37 3.53 -18.64
CA LEU A 174 14.22 3.30 -19.80
C LEU A 174 15.72 3.13 -19.47
N PRO A 175 16.34 3.94 -18.58
CA PRO A 175 17.76 3.79 -18.26
C PRO A 175 18.10 2.43 -17.64
N TYR A 176 17.20 1.87 -16.82
CA TYR A 176 17.44 0.57 -16.19
C TYR A 176 17.21 -0.61 -17.13
N MET A 177 16.36 -0.44 -18.14
CA MET A 177 16.12 -1.52 -19.13
C MET A 177 17.33 -1.83 -20.00
N ALA A 178 18.17 -0.82 -20.25
CA ALA A 178 19.35 -0.97 -21.14
C ALA A 178 20.37 -1.98 -20.61
N ASP A 179 20.49 -2.11 -19.30
CA ASP A 179 21.47 -3.01 -18.65
C ASP A 179 20.94 -4.43 -18.43
N LEU A 180 19.67 -4.69 -18.74
CA LEU A 180 19.03 -5.99 -18.54
C LEU A 180 19.13 -6.87 -19.80
N PRO A 181 19.34 -8.20 -19.63
CA PRO A 181 19.40 -9.14 -20.76
C PRO A 181 18.05 -9.21 -21.49
N ASP A 182 18.09 -9.49 -22.80
CA ASP A 182 16.87 -9.62 -23.62
C ASP A 182 16.07 -10.89 -23.28
N THR A 183 16.74 -11.93 -22.83
CA THR A 183 16.07 -13.15 -22.40
C THR A 183 15.86 -13.13 -20.88
N PHE A 184 14.63 -13.32 -20.45
CA PHE A 184 14.28 -13.36 -19.04
C PHE A 184 14.90 -14.58 -18.34
N SER A 185 15.62 -14.34 -17.24
CA SER A 185 16.14 -15.37 -16.35
C SER A 185 16.33 -14.82 -14.94
N TYR A 186 15.65 -15.38 -13.95
CA TYR A 186 15.86 -14.97 -12.56
C TYR A 186 17.30 -15.11 -12.10
N GLN A 187 18.02 -16.14 -12.55
CA GLN A 187 19.44 -16.31 -12.20
C GLN A 187 20.27 -15.12 -12.71
N ALA A 188 20.13 -14.78 -14.00
CA ALA A 188 20.87 -13.66 -14.58
C ALA A 188 20.49 -12.33 -13.92
N LEU A 189 19.21 -12.12 -13.61
CA LEU A 189 18.72 -10.92 -12.91
C LEU A 189 19.27 -10.84 -11.48
N GLU A 190 19.37 -11.93 -10.76
CA GLU A 190 19.95 -11.96 -9.40
C GLU A 190 21.44 -11.62 -9.40
N GLU A 191 22.19 -12.07 -10.40
CA GLU A 191 23.60 -11.72 -10.59
C GLU A 191 23.75 -10.21 -10.85
N ILE A 192 22.92 -9.63 -11.71
CA ILE A 192 22.89 -8.20 -12.02
C ILE A 192 22.47 -7.38 -10.78
N ALA A 193 21.39 -7.76 -10.11
CA ALA A 193 20.88 -7.11 -8.90
C ALA A 193 21.97 -7.09 -7.81
N THR A 194 22.61 -8.21 -7.58
CA THR A 194 23.70 -8.34 -6.59
C THR A 194 24.91 -7.48 -6.96
N ALA A 195 25.31 -7.45 -8.22
CA ALA A 195 26.44 -6.65 -8.68
C ALA A 195 26.14 -5.13 -8.57
N GLU A 196 24.93 -4.70 -8.93
CA GLU A 196 24.49 -3.33 -8.78
C GLU A 196 24.44 -2.92 -7.30
N ALA A 197 23.77 -3.70 -6.48
CA ALA A 197 23.59 -3.42 -5.06
C ALA A 197 24.93 -3.36 -4.32
N LYS A 198 25.87 -4.26 -4.61
CA LYS A 198 27.21 -4.25 -4.02
C LYS A 198 27.93 -2.91 -4.24
N LYS A 199 27.79 -2.32 -5.42
CA LYS A 199 28.38 -1.01 -5.74
C LYS A 199 27.67 0.13 -5.00
N LYS A 200 26.33 0.01 -4.86
CA LYS A 200 25.49 1.07 -4.31
C LYS A 200 25.34 1.04 -2.78
N THR A 201 25.88 0.03 -2.08
CA THR A 201 25.71 -0.13 -0.62
C THR A 201 27.03 -0.19 0.16
N SER A 202 28.10 0.44 -0.37
CA SER A 202 29.48 0.26 0.12
C SER A 202 29.91 1.26 1.21
N ASN A 203 29.15 2.32 1.48
CA ASN A 203 29.59 3.45 2.32
C ASN A 203 28.99 3.49 3.72
N ASN A 204 28.24 2.46 4.14
CA ASN A 204 27.57 2.47 5.42
C ASN A 204 27.45 1.07 6.04
N GLN A 205 27.31 1.05 7.36
CA GLN A 205 27.23 -0.20 8.15
C GLN A 205 25.92 -0.97 7.98
N PHE A 206 24.88 -0.35 7.42
CA PHE A 206 23.57 -0.96 7.28
C PHE A 206 23.42 -1.77 5.97
N GLY A 207 24.37 -1.58 5.04
CA GLY A 207 24.29 -2.20 3.70
C GLY A 207 23.12 -1.67 2.87
N ILE A 208 22.76 -0.40 3.05
CA ILE A 208 21.70 0.30 2.32
C ILE A 208 22.31 1.26 1.28
N ASP A 209 21.44 1.79 0.41
CA ASP A 209 21.86 2.70 -0.67
C ASP A 209 22.72 3.85 -0.18
N ASN A 210 23.85 4.05 -0.85
CA ASN A 210 24.86 5.03 -0.52
C ASN A 210 24.33 6.47 -0.52
N GLN A 211 23.48 6.80 -1.50
CA GLN A 211 22.91 8.12 -1.65
C GLN A 211 21.85 8.38 -0.58
N PHE A 212 21.00 7.37 -0.30
CA PHE A 212 20.03 7.46 0.78
C PHE A 212 20.72 7.67 2.13
N TYR A 213 21.75 6.87 2.42
CA TYR A 213 22.51 7.03 3.65
C TYR A 213 23.11 8.44 3.78
N LYS A 214 23.83 8.89 2.73
CA LYS A 214 24.48 10.21 2.71
C LYS A 214 23.50 11.36 2.92
N THR A 215 22.35 11.32 2.24
CA THR A 215 21.41 12.46 2.23
C THR A 215 20.38 12.42 3.35
N ARG A 216 20.05 11.24 3.87
CA ARG A 216 18.94 11.07 4.83
C ARG A 216 19.37 10.68 6.23
N LEU A 217 20.48 9.98 6.40
CA LEU A 217 20.88 9.39 7.67
C LEU A 217 22.21 9.89 8.23
N ALA A 218 23.24 10.07 7.41
CA ALA A 218 24.62 10.32 7.90
C ALA A 218 24.71 11.44 8.96
N GLY A 219 24.01 12.56 8.75
CA GLY A 219 24.04 13.71 9.67
C GLY A 219 23.30 13.50 11.01
N LYS A 220 22.50 12.44 11.14
CA LYS A 220 21.66 12.21 12.32
C LYS A 220 21.72 10.78 12.86
N VAL A 221 22.43 9.87 12.20
CA VAL A 221 22.44 8.45 12.53
C VAL A 221 22.77 8.19 14.01
N ALA A 222 23.76 8.91 14.58
CA ALA A 222 24.13 8.73 15.98
C ALA A 222 22.97 8.99 16.96
N LYS A 223 22.08 9.92 16.64
CA LYS A 223 20.90 10.24 17.46
C LYS A 223 19.80 9.20 17.35
N LEU A 224 19.88 8.32 16.34
CA LEU A 224 18.86 7.30 16.08
C LEU A 224 19.20 5.95 16.73
N ARG A 225 20.34 5.82 17.40
CA ARG A 225 20.67 4.61 18.16
C ARG A 225 19.66 4.41 19.28
N GLY A 226 19.00 3.25 19.29
CA GLY A 226 18.05 2.87 20.34
C GLY A 226 16.74 3.68 20.36
N PHE A 227 16.47 4.56 19.37
CA PHE A 227 15.29 5.42 19.43
C PHE A 227 13.96 4.67 19.29
N GLN A 228 13.97 3.44 18.78
CA GLN A 228 12.78 2.59 18.61
C GLN A 228 12.60 1.52 19.70
N THR A 229 13.42 1.52 20.77
CA THR A 229 13.34 0.52 21.85
C THR A 229 11.97 0.43 22.53
N LYS A 230 11.20 1.52 22.53
CA LYS A 230 9.83 1.58 23.09
C LYS A 230 8.74 1.58 22.03
N GLN A 231 9.11 1.42 20.75
CA GLN A 231 8.16 1.40 19.65
C GLN A 231 7.37 0.10 19.66
N SER A 232 6.06 0.20 19.45
CA SER A 232 5.18 -0.95 19.27
C SER A 232 4.16 -0.66 18.17
N TYR A 233 3.88 -1.68 17.38
CA TYR A 233 2.90 -1.68 16.29
C TYR A 233 1.68 -2.56 16.60
N GLU A 234 1.62 -3.14 17.78
CA GLU A 234 0.56 -4.09 18.17
C GLU A 234 -0.79 -3.42 18.44
N LYS A 235 -0.78 -2.12 18.79
CA LYS A 235 -1.99 -1.30 19.04
C LYS A 235 -2.01 -0.12 18.10
N SER A 236 -2.98 -0.10 17.18
CA SER A 236 -3.09 0.97 16.18
C SER A 236 -4.48 1.04 15.59
N PRO A 237 -5.02 2.24 15.32
CA PRO A 237 -6.21 2.40 14.48
C PRO A 237 -6.01 1.88 13.05
N GLU A 238 -4.77 1.73 12.58
CA GLU A 238 -4.47 1.21 11.24
C GLU A 238 -5.03 -0.20 11.01
N TYR A 239 -5.21 -1.03 12.06
CA TYR A 239 -5.92 -2.31 11.94
C TYR A 239 -7.38 -2.14 11.49
N ASN A 240 -8.05 -1.10 11.98
CA ASN A 240 -9.41 -0.79 11.56
C ASN A 240 -9.43 -0.11 10.19
N ASP A 241 -8.44 0.75 9.91
CA ASP A 241 -8.29 1.41 8.60
C ASP A 241 -7.99 0.36 7.51
N LEU A 242 -7.17 -0.66 7.79
CA LEU A 242 -6.95 -1.82 6.90
C LEU A 242 -8.27 -2.59 6.65
N GLN A 243 -9.14 -2.73 7.66
CA GLN A 243 -10.42 -3.41 7.48
C GLN A 243 -11.31 -2.73 6.43
N LEU A 244 -11.25 -1.40 6.28
CA LEU A 244 -11.93 -0.69 5.19
C LEU A 244 -11.46 -1.14 3.81
N VAL A 245 -10.15 -1.31 3.66
CA VAL A 245 -9.54 -1.79 2.42
C VAL A 245 -10.00 -3.22 2.11
N LEU A 246 -10.04 -4.09 3.12
CA LEU A 246 -10.51 -5.47 2.97
C LEU A 246 -11.99 -5.54 2.58
N ASP A 247 -12.83 -4.75 3.23
CA ASP A 247 -14.24 -4.61 2.90
C ASP A 247 -14.44 -4.15 1.44
N GLN A 248 -13.66 -3.17 0.99
CA GLN A 248 -13.73 -2.69 -0.39
C GLN A 248 -13.31 -3.75 -1.41
N PHE A 249 -12.24 -4.52 -1.15
CA PHE A 249 -11.85 -5.63 -2.01
C PHE A 249 -12.90 -6.74 -2.04
N ALA A 250 -13.57 -7.00 -0.93
CA ALA A 250 -14.66 -7.96 -0.88
C ALA A 250 -15.87 -7.49 -1.69
N LYS A 251 -16.28 -6.23 -1.55
CA LYS A 251 -17.40 -5.62 -2.30
C LYS A 251 -17.15 -5.64 -3.81
N SER A 252 -15.95 -5.29 -4.23
CA SER A 252 -15.56 -5.30 -5.65
C SER A 252 -15.16 -6.68 -6.17
N LYS A 253 -15.14 -7.72 -5.34
CA LYS A 253 -14.68 -9.08 -5.71
C LYS A 253 -13.30 -9.07 -6.36
N THR A 254 -12.42 -8.20 -5.91
CA THR A 254 -11.06 -8.05 -6.42
C THR A 254 -10.18 -9.16 -5.87
N ASN A 255 -9.49 -9.90 -6.73
CA ASN A 255 -8.44 -10.82 -6.30
C ASN A 255 -7.20 -10.01 -5.90
N VAL A 256 -6.74 -10.14 -4.67
CA VAL A 256 -5.62 -9.35 -4.17
C VAL A 256 -4.52 -10.23 -3.58
N ILE A 257 -3.27 -9.91 -3.93
CA ILE A 257 -2.10 -10.42 -3.25
C ILE A 257 -1.55 -9.34 -2.31
N PHE A 258 -1.39 -9.72 -1.03
CA PHE A 258 -0.83 -8.85 -0.01
C PHE A 258 0.69 -9.07 0.10
N ILE A 259 1.41 -7.98 0.23
CA ILE A 259 2.86 -7.98 0.40
C ILE A 259 3.17 -7.43 1.78
N ILE A 260 3.85 -8.21 2.62
CA ILE A 260 4.32 -7.76 3.93
C ILE A 260 5.85 -7.57 3.86
N PRO A 261 6.35 -6.33 3.79
CA PRO A 261 7.78 -6.05 3.65
C PRO A 261 8.52 -6.24 4.98
N PRO A 262 9.83 -6.49 4.94
CA PRO A 262 10.68 -6.50 6.13
C PRO A 262 11.14 -5.08 6.51
N VAL A 263 11.84 -5.00 7.63
CA VAL A 263 12.76 -3.90 7.97
C VAL A 263 14.18 -4.41 7.84
N ASN A 264 15.12 -3.56 7.42
CA ASN A 264 16.53 -3.90 7.41
C ASN A 264 17.00 -4.37 8.79
N SER A 265 17.52 -5.59 8.91
CA SER A 265 17.82 -6.20 10.22
C SER A 265 18.91 -5.46 11.00
N LYS A 266 19.94 -4.94 10.31
CA LYS A 266 20.99 -4.13 10.94
C LYS A 266 20.44 -2.79 11.43
N TRP A 267 19.44 -2.24 10.74
CA TRP A 267 18.73 -1.04 11.17
C TRP A 267 17.85 -1.33 12.39
N MET A 268 17.12 -2.44 12.42
CA MET A 268 16.33 -2.86 13.59
C MET A 268 17.23 -2.99 14.83
N GLU A 269 18.35 -3.69 14.70
CA GLU A 269 19.33 -3.83 15.79
C GLU A 269 19.85 -2.48 16.26
N TYR A 270 20.22 -1.61 15.34
CA TYR A 270 20.77 -0.29 15.65
C TYR A 270 19.78 0.63 16.38
N THR A 271 18.53 0.63 15.94
CA THR A 271 17.46 1.47 16.49
C THR A 271 16.77 0.85 17.69
N GLY A 272 17.00 -0.44 17.96
CA GLY A 272 16.36 -1.17 19.05
C GLY A 272 14.90 -1.54 18.76
N LEU A 273 14.48 -1.54 17.49
CA LEU A 273 13.15 -2.04 17.12
C LEU A 273 13.08 -3.55 17.38
N SER A 274 12.14 -3.99 18.23
CA SER A 274 12.03 -5.40 18.60
C SER A 274 11.58 -6.28 17.42
N PRO A 275 12.39 -7.27 17.01
CA PRO A 275 11.97 -8.25 16.00
C PRO A 275 10.74 -9.07 16.46
N GLU A 276 10.65 -9.40 17.75
CA GLU A 276 9.54 -10.17 18.30
C GLU A 276 8.24 -9.38 18.25
N MET A 277 8.26 -8.10 18.62
CA MET A 277 7.11 -7.20 18.49
C MET A 277 6.69 -7.08 17.02
N TYR A 278 7.66 -6.92 16.11
CA TYR A 278 7.39 -6.84 14.68
C TYR A 278 6.69 -8.12 14.18
N GLN A 279 7.17 -9.30 14.57
CA GLN A 279 6.55 -10.57 14.17
C GLN A 279 5.17 -10.79 14.81
N ARG A 280 4.90 -10.31 16.04
CA ARG A 280 3.54 -10.34 16.61
C ARG A 280 2.59 -9.42 15.84
N THR A 281 3.07 -8.27 15.38
CA THR A 281 2.31 -7.37 14.51
C THR A 281 1.98 -8.06 13.18
N VAL A 282 2.95 -8.70 12.55
CA VAL A 282 2.74 -9.48 11.32
C VAL A 282 1.72 -10.60 11.53
N ALA A 283 1.81 -11.34 12.64
CA ALA A 283 0.86 -12.39 12.97
C ALA A 283 -0.58 -11.84 13.12
N LYS A 284 -0.75 -10.67 13.74
CA LYS A 284 -2.05 -10.00 13.86
C LYS A 284 -2.60 -9.55 12.50
N ILE A 285 -1.75 -8.96 11.65
CA ILE A 285 -2.13 -8.58 10.27
C ILE A 285 -2.54 -9.84 9.49
N ARG A 286 -1.72 -10.88 9.50
CA ARG A 286 -2.02 -12.13 8.79
C ARG A 286 -3.32 -12.77 9.24
N TYR A 287 -3.57 -12.82 10.55
CA TYR A 287 -4.84 -13.34 11.08
C TYR A 287 -6.04 -12.53 10.56
N GLN A 288 -5.94 -11.20 10.58
CA GLN A 288 -7.00 -10.33 10.04
C GLN A 288 -7.25 -10.58 8.56
N LEU A 289 -6.22 -10.86 7.77
CA LEU A 289 -6.34 -11.23 6.36
C LEU A 289 -6.93 -12.64 6.19
N GLU A 290 -6.22 -13.63 6.73
CA GLU A 290 -6.49 -15.06 6.49
C GLU A 290 -7.85 -15.51 7.02
N SER A 291 -8.28 -15.02 8.19
CA SER A 291 -9.59 -15.34 8.78
C SER A 291 -10.78 -14.84 7.95
N GLN A 292 -10.54 -13.92 7.01
CA GLN A 292 -11.56 -13.38 6.12
C GLN A 292 -11.41 -13.87 4.67
N GLY A 293 -10.51 -14.83 4.43
CA GLY A 293 -10.32 -15.45 3.12
C GLY A 293 -9.27 -14.78 2.23
N PHE A 294 -8.55 -13.76 2.70
CA PHE A 294 -7.43 -13.14 1.99
C PHE A 294 -6.15 -13.95 2.19
N THR A 295 -6.01 -15.02 1.41
CA THR A 295 -4.96 -16.03 1.60
C THR A 295 -3.74 -15.86 0.69
N ASN A 296 -3.82 -14.99 -0.32
CA ASN A 296 -2.69 -14.69 -1.18
C ASN A 296 -1.78 -13.67 -0.48
N ILE A 297 -0.78 -14.15 0.24
CA ILE A 297 0.13 -13.33 1.05
C ILE A 297 1.57 -13.71 0.73
N ALA A 298 2.36 -12.73 0.26
CA ALA A 298 3.80 -12.82 0.16
C ALA A 298 4.41 -12.12 1.38
N ASP A 299 4.79 -12.92 2.36
CA ASP A 299 5.32 -12.45 3.63
C ASP A 299 6.85 -12.46 3.60
N PHE A 300 7.45 -11.29 3.45
CA PHE A 300 8.88 -11.05 3.48
C PHE A 300 9.38 -10.50 4.83
N SER A 301 8.53 -10.46 5.84
CA SER A 301 8.82 -9.81 7.13
C SER A 301 10.07 -10.31 7.85
N LYS A 302 10.56 -11.50 7.50
CA LYS A 302 11.77 -12.11 8.04
C LYS A 302 13.02 -11.99 7.15
N ASP A 303 12.88 -11.35 5.99
CA ASP A 303 13.92 -11.34 4.95
C ASP A 303 14.84 -10.10 5.01
N GLY A 304 14.75 -9.32 6.07
CA GLY A 304 15.50 -8.07 6.24
C GLY A 304 17.02 -8.23 6.41
N ASP A 305 17.51 -9.44 6.65
CA ASP A 305 18.94 -9.80 6.74
C ASP A 305 19.50 -10.38 5.44
N LYS A 306 18.63 -10.73 4.47
CA LYS A 306 19.07 -11.28 3.20
C LYS A 306 19.91 -10.27 2.41
N PRO A 307 21.01 -10.68 1.79
CA PRO A 307 21.88 -9.79 1.05
C PRO A 307 21.14 -9.00 -0.03
N TYR A 308 21.27 -7.67 0.03
CA TYR A 308 20.71 -6.75 -0.97
C TYR A 308 19.19 -6.84 -1.14
N PHE A 309 18.50 -7.31 -0.11
CA PHE A 309 17.03 -7.37 -0.10
C PHE A 309 16.41 -5.98 0.13
N MET A 310 17.08 -5.16 0.93
CA MET A 310 16.62 -3.82 1.30
C MET A 310 17.41 -2.75 0.57
N GLN A 311 16.71 -1.81 -0.08
CA GLN A 311 17.35 -0.65 -0.67
C GLN A 311 17.69 0.41 0.39
N ASP A 312 16.81 0.58 1.37
CA ASP A 312 17.06 1.45 2.52
C ASP A 312 16.64 0.77 3.83
N THR A 313 16.33 1.54 4.86
CA THR A 313 16.01 1.02 6.19
C THR A 313 14.70 0.23 6.24
N ILE A 314 13.75 0.54 5.33
CA ILE A 314 12.37 0.04 5.37
C ILE A 314 11.80 -0.38 4.01
N HIS A 315 12.50 -0.10 2.92
CA HIS A 315 12.01 -0.40 1.59
C HIS A 315 12.87 -1.47 0.92
N MET A 316 12.21 -2.39 0.22
CA MET A 316 12.86 -3.40 -0.61
C MET A 316 13.57 -2.76 -1.81
N GLY A 317 14.55 -3.45 -2.35
CA GLY A 317 15.27 -3.10 -3.57
C GLY A 317 15.90 -4.35 -4.16
N TRP A 318 16.55 -4.27 -5.28
CA TRP A 318 17.32 -5.32 -5.94
C TRP A 318 16.78 -6.75 -5.75
N ASN A 319 17.43 -7.57 -4.89
CA ASN A 319 16.98 -8.94 -4.61
C ASN A 319 15.62 -8.99 -3.92
N GLY A 320 15.24 -7.97 -3.16
CA GLY A 320 13.89 -7.85 -2.60
C GLY A 320 12.83 -7.64 -3.68
N TRP A 321 13.11 -6.82 -4.70
CA TRP A 321 12.23 -6.67 -5.86
C TRP A 321 12.13 -7.94 -6.69
N LEU A 322 13.20 -8.72 -6.80
CA LEU A 322 13.13 -10.03 -7.46
C LEU A 322 12.29 -11.04 -6.66
N ALA A 323 12.39 -11.03 -5.34
CA ALA A 323 11.53 -11.85 -4.48
C ALA A 323 10.06 -11.44 -4.62
N PHE A 324 9.79 -10.14 -4.62
CA PHE A 324 8.47 -9.58 -4.91
C PHE A 324 7.97 -10.05 -6.28
N ASP A 325 8.78 -9.94 -7.31
CA ASP A 325 8.44 -10.32 -8.67
C ASP A 325 8.10 -11.81 -8.79
N LYS A 326 8.89 -12.68 -8.15
CA LYS A 326 8.65 -14.13 -8.11
C LYS A 326 7.28 -14.49 -7.48
N ALA A 327 6.79 -13.68 -6.55
CA ALA A 327 5.49 -13.88 -5.92
C ALA A 327 4.35 -13.23 -6.71
N VAL A 328 4.57 -12.02 -7.22
CA VAL A 328 3.51 -11.19 -7.82
C VAL A 328 3.24 -11.53 -9.27
N ASP A 329 4.29 -11.73 -10.10
CA ASP A 329 4.11 -11.98 -11.53
C ASP A 329 3.22 -13.20 -11.81
N PRO A 330 3.43 -14.39 -11.19
CA PRO A 330 2.54 -15.54 -11.43
C PRO A 330 1.11 -15.29 -11.00
N PHE A 331 0.89 -14.52 -9.94
CA PHE A 331 -0.45 -14.18 -9.46
C PHE A 331 -1.17 -13.23 -10.41
N VAL A 332 -0.48 -12.18 -10.85
CA VAL A 332 -1.06 -11.13 -11.71
C VAL A 332 -1.21 -11.60 -13.15
N ALA A 333 -0.24 -12.35 -13.69
CA ALA A 333 -0.24 -12.78 -15.08
C ALA A 333 -1.30 -13.86 -15.39
N ASN A 334 -1.70 -14.65 -14.39
CA ASN A 334 -2.63 -15.74 -14.58
C ASN A 334 -4.04 -15.40 -14.06
N PRO A 335 -5.11 -15.95 -14.70
CA PRO A 335 -6.46 -15.83 -14.17
C PRO A 335 -6.55 -16.39 -12.76
N GLN A 336 -7.25 -15.69 -11.87
CA GLN A 336 -7.50 -16.11 -10.51
C GLN A 336 -8.95 -16.62 -10.40
N PRO A 337 -9.24 -17.62 -9.52
CA PRO A 337 -10.61 -18.03 -9.23
C PRO A 337 -11.36 -16.87 -8.58
N ALA A 338 -12.69 -16.88 -8.68
CA ALA A 338 -13.52 -15.89 -8.00
C ALA A 338 -13.24 -15.91 -6.48
N PRO A 339 -12.96 -14.76 -5.86
CA PRO A 339 -12.63 -14.72 -4.44
C PRO A 339 -13.87 -15.03 -3.58
N ASN A 340 -13.64 -15.66 -2.43
CA ASN A 340 -14.68 -15.93 -1.44
C ASN A 340 -14.26 -15.30 -0.10
N TYR A 341 -14.47 -14.00 0.01
CA TYR A 341 -14.15 -13.23 1.21
C TYR A 341 -15.34 -13.21 2.18
N GLN A 342 -15.06 -13.32 3.48
CA GLN A 342 -16.03 -13.31 4.57
C GLN A 342 -15.67 -12.19 5.54
N ILE A 343 -16.18 -10.98 5.28
CA ILE A 343 -15.86 -9.79 6.08
C ILE A 343 -16.41 -9.94 7.50
N ASN A 344 -15.57 -9.60 8.48
CA ASN A 344 -15.91 -9.63 9.89
C ASN A 344 -15.86 -8.21 10.48
N ASP A 345 -17.03 -7.64 10.73
CA ASP A 345 -17.18 -6.28 11.24
C ASP A 345 -16.56 -6.04 12.61
N ARG A 346 -16.24 -7.10 13.36
CA ARG A 346 -15.52 -6.96 14.65
C ARG A 346 -14.14 -6.35 14.50
N PHE A 347 -13.53 -6.44 13.30
CA PHE A 347 -12.27 -5.79 13.00
C PHE A 347 -12.39 -4.27 12.83
N PHE A 348 -13.59 -3.69 12.79
CA PHE A 348 -13.81 -2.25 12.92
C PHE A 348 -13.81 -1.75 14.37
N THR A 349 -13.82 -2.65 15.36
CA THR A 349 -13.95 -2.25 16.76
C THR A 349 -12.63 -1.75 17.37
N LYS A 350 -12.75 -0.89 18.39
CA LYS A 350 -11.61 -0.43 19.16
C LYS A 350 -10.93 -1.58 19.90
N GLU A 351 -11.70 -2.59 20.30
CA GLU A 351 -11.21 -3.80 20.97
C GLU A 351 -10.16 -4.50 20.11
N TRP A 352 -10.43 -4.68 18.81
CA TRP A 352 -9.45 -5.25 17.87
C TRP A 352 -8.19 -4.40 17.75
N SER A 353 -8.33 -3.11 17.52
CA SER A 353 -7.19 -2.21 17.35
C SER A 353 -6.27 -2.18 18.59
N GLN A 354 -6.82 -2.43 19.78
CA GLN A 354 -6.10 -2.45 21.05
C GLN A 354 -5.71 -3.85 21.54
N TYR A 355 -6.14 -4.90 20.83
CA TYR A 355 -5.89 -6.28 21.21
C TYR A 355 -4.43 -6.68 21.00
N THR A 356 -3.81 -7.26 22.02
CA THR A 356 -2.41 -7.73 22.01
C THR A 356 -2.25 -9.18 22.44
N GLY A 357 -3.36 -9.90 22.62
CA GLY A 357 -3.36 -11.34 22.85
C GLY A 357 -3.07 -12.11 21.56
N LYS A 358 -3.18 -13.42 21.63
CA LYS A 358 -3.10 -14.27 20.43
C LYS A 358 -4.26 -13.93 19.51
N PRO A 359 -4.02 -13.57 18.24
CA PRO A 359 -5.08 -13.09 17.35
C PRO A 359 -6.25 -14.09 17.20
N GLU A 360 -5.96 -15.39 17.18
CA GLU A 360 -6.95 -16.47 17.07
C GLU A 360 -7.88 -16.62 18.29
N GLU A 361 -7.51 -16.02 19.42
CA GLU A 361 -8.32 -15.98 20.64
C GLU A 361 -9.24 -14.76 20.74
N PHE A 362 -9.18 -13.85 19.77
CA PHE A 362 -10.05 -12.67 19.71
C PHE A 362 -11.51 -13.09 19.43
N LYS A 363 -12.42 -12.77 20.36
CA LYS A 363 -13.85 -13.15 20.29
C LYS A 363 -14.73 -11.98 19.99
#